data_bac61a9b17a1943b3be580887f8bbf93
#
_entry.id   bac61a9b17a1943b3be580887f8bbf93
#
_cell.length_a   1.000
_cell.length_b   1.000
_cell.length_c   1.000
_cell.angle_alpha   90.00
_cell.angle_beta   90.00
_cell.angle_gamma   90.00
#
_symmetry.space_group_name_H-M   'P 1'
#
loop_
_entity.id
_entity.type
_entity.pdbx_description
1 polymer ?
#
loop_
_entity_poly.entity_id
_entity_poly.type
_entity_poly.pdbx_seq_one_letter_code
_entity_poly.pdbx_strand_id
1 'polypeptide(L)'
;MIRQDILKNIKRVVIKIGSSVISNKDKGRSSLECGLSKDWVKHYARQIKLIQDKGYDVVLVSSGAIMAGRERLGLSRADLSIPEKQACAAIGQSFLMHTYEKAFEKKD
;
A
#
# COMPACT_ATOMS: atom_id res chain seq x y z
N MET A 1 5.39 23.71 23.76
CA MET A 1 5.78 23.90 22.37
C MET A 1 4.60 23.67 21.45
N ILE A 2 4.48 24.48 20.43
CA ILE A 2 3.34 24.46 19.51
C ILE A 2 3.14 23.07 18.90
N ARG A 3 4.23 22.43 18.49
CA ARG A 3 4.18 21.11 17.85
C ARG A 3 3.58 20.05 18.77
N GLN A 4 4.01 20.04 20.03
CA GLN A 4 3.50 19.08 21.01
C GLN A 4 2.05 19.36 21.36
N ASP A 5 1.67 20.63 21.42
CA ASP A 5 0.29 21.01 21.72
C ASP A 5 -0.65 20.57 20.60
N ILE A 6 -0.22 20.71 19.35
CA ILE A 6 -0.98 20.24 18.20
C ILE A 6 -1.16 18.73 18.27
N LEU A 7 -0.10 17.98 18.58
CA LEU A 7 -0.14 16.53 18.62
C LEU A 7 -1.04 16.00 19.74
N LYS A 8 -1.16 16.74 20.85
CA LYS A 8 -2.02 16.32 21.98
C LYS A 8 -3.50 16.25 21.60
N ASN A 9 -3.92 17.05 20.62
CA ASN A 9 -5.32 17.13 20.23
C ASN A 9 -5.65 16.31 19.01
N ILE A 10 -4.69 15.58 18.46
CA ILE A 10 -4.91 14.75 17.27
C ILE A 10 -5.59 13.46 17.67
N LYS A 11 -6.65 13.11 16.95
CA LYS A 11 -7.39 11.86 17.12
C LYS A 11 -7.30 10.98 15.89
N ARG A 12 -7.01 11.54 14.74
CA ARG A 12 -6.97 10.82 13.48
C ARG A 12 -5.66 11.10 12.75
N VAL A 13 -5.08 10.04 12.20
CA VAL A 13 -3.81 10.11 11.48
C VAL A 13 -4.07 9.59 10.07
N VAL A 14 -3.60 10.35 9.07
CA VAL A 14 -3.65 9.91 7.67
C VAL A 14 -2.24 9.45 7.30
N ILE A 15 -2.15 8.22 6.85
CA ILE A 15 -0.89 7.62 6.43
C ILE A 15 -0.95 7.38 4.93
N LYS A 16 0.01 7.92 4.21
CA LYS A 16 0.09 7.73 2.75
C LYS A 16 1.27 6.81 2.44
N ILE A 17 0.99 5.76 1.70
CA ILE A 17 2.00 4.78 1.30
C ILE A 17 2.11 4.77 -0.22
N GLY A 18 3.28 5.13 -0.73
CA GLY A 18 3.55 5.09 -2.16
C GLY A 18 3.82 3.67 -2.63
N SER A 19 3.65 3.43 -3.93
CA SER A 19 3.81 2.10 -4.50
C SER A 19 5.23 1.54 -4.32
N SER A 20 6.24 2.40 -4.36
CA SER A 20 7.63 1.94 -4.28
C SER A 20 7.98 1.30 -2.93
N VAL A 21 7.33 1.72 -1.85
CA VAL A 21 7.67 1.21 -0.52
C VAL A 21 6.98 -0.13 -0.21
N ILE A 22 6.03 -0.54 -1.04
CA ILE A 22 5.38 -1.84 -0.91
C ILE A 22 5.63 -2.72 -2.12
N SER A 23 6.65 -2.39 -2.92
CA SER A 23 7.00 -3.18 -4.10
C SER A 23 8.06 -4.23 -3.73
N ASN A 24 8.14 -5.26 -4.56
CA ASN A 24 9.18 -6.27 -4.45
C ASN A 24 10.37 -5.98 -5.36
N LYS A 25 10.59 -4.71 -5.68
CA LYS A 25 11.64 -4.27 -6.58
C LYS A 25 13.03 -4.64 -6.08
N ASP A 26 13.20 -4.72 -4.76
CA ASP A 26 14.47 -5.04 -4.14
C ASP A 26 14.91 -6.50 -4.37
N LYS A 27 14.08 -7.31 -5.02
CA LYS A 27 14.41 -8.69 -5.35
C LYS A 27 14.98 -8.85 -6.75
N GLY A 28 15.55 -7.78 -7.30
CA GLY A 28 16.20 -7.80 -8.60
C GLY A 28 15.29 -7.66 -9.79
N ARG A 29 14.04 -7.32 -9.56
CA ARG A 29 13.08 -7.12 -10.64
C ARG A 29 13.12 -5.69 -11.14
N SER A 30 12.84 -5.51 -12.43
CA SER A 30 12.74 -4.17 -13.01
C SER A 30 11.49 -3.48 -12.47
N SER A 31 11.43 -2.16 -12.60
CA SER A 31 10.26 -1.40 -12.15
C SER A 31 8.98 -1.78 -12.89
N LEU A 32 9.11 -2.34 -14.11
CA LEU A 32 7.94 -2.78 -14.87
C LEU A 32 7.48 -4.18 -14.49
N GLU A 33 8.35 -4.97 -13.86
CA GLU A 33 8.06 -6.35 -13.49
C GLU A 33 7.73 -6.52 -12.02
N CYS A 34 7.95 -5.50 -11.21
CA CYS A 34 7.71 -5.61 -9.79
C CYS A 34 6.22 -5.61 -9.49
N GLY A 35 5.86 -6.22 -8.37
CA GLY A 35 4.51 -6.26 -7.87
C GLY A 35 4.48 -5.95 -6.39
N LEU A 36 3.41 -6.31 -5.72
CA LEU A 36 3.27 -6.08 -4.29
C LEU A 36 4.16 -7.03 -3.50
N SER A 37 4.81 -6.48 -2.48
CA SER A 37 5.51 -7.27 -1.49
C SER A 37 4.59 -7.49 -0.30
N LYS A 38 4.17 -8.72 -0.09
CA LYS A 38 3.32 -9.06 1.06
C LYS A 38 4.05 -8.79 2.37
N ASP A 39 5.35 -8.98 2.39
CA ASP A 39 6.15 -8.75 3.58
C ASP A 39 6.19 -7.27 3.97
N TRP A 40 6.35 -6.38 2.99
CA TRP A 40 6.33 -4.95 3.26
C TRP A 40 4.95 -4.47 3.68
N VAL A 41 3.89 -5.01 3.06
CA VAL A 41 2.52 -4.68 3.46
C VAL A 41 2.29 -5.12 4.91
N LYS A 42 2.73 -6.31 5.28
CA LYS A 42 2.62 -6.78 6.66
C LYS A 42 3.40 -5.90 7.64
N HIS A 43 4.59 -5.47 7.22
CA HIS A 43 5.42 -4.60 8.03
C HIS A 43 4.69 -3.29 8.36
N TYR A 44 4.12 -2.65 7.34
CA TYR A 44 3.41 -1.40 7.56
C TYR A 44 2.08 -1.61 8.29
N ALA A 45 1.41 -2.74 8.05
CA ALA A 45 0.20 -3.05 8.80
C ALA A 45 0.48 -3.16 10.30
N ARG A 46 1.59 -3.78 10.68
CA ARG A 46 1.99 -3.85 12.09
C ARG A 46 2.25 -2.47 12.67
N GLN A 47 2.91 -1.60 11.91
CA GLN A 47 3.17 -0.23 12.35
C GLN A 47 1.87 0.55 12.57
N ILE A 48 0.94 0.41 11.64
CA ILE A 48 -0.35 1.08 11.72
C ILE A 48 -1.14 0.58 12.92
N LYS A 49 -1.10 -0.73 13.17
CA LYS A 49 -1.80 -1.29 14.33
C LYS A 49 -1.27 -0.74 15.64
N LEU A 50 0.04 -0.51 15.74
CA LEU A 50 0.61 0.12 16.94
C LEU A 50 0.05 1.52 17.15
N ILE A 51 -0.17 2.26 16.09
CA ILE A 51 -0.76 3.60 16.17
C ILE A 51 -2.22 3.51 16.64
N GLN A 52 -2.97 2.56 16.08
CA GLN A 52 -4.36 2.33 16.49
C GLN A 52 -4.46 1.91 17.95
N ASP A 53 -3.53 1.08 18.40
CA ASP A 53 -3.52 0.62 19.79
C ASP A 53 -3.29 1.74 20.79
N LYS A 54 -2.71 2.86 20.32
CA LYS A 54 -2.55 4.05 21.14
C LYS A 54 -3.79 4.94 21.15
N GLY A 55 -4.85 4.53 20.49
CA GLY A 55 -6.13 5.23 20.51
C GLY A 55 -6.37 6.17 19.34
N TYR A 56 -5.52 6.15 18.33
CA TYR A 56 -5.72 6.99 17.14
C TYR A 56 -6.55 6.26 16.10
N ASP A 57 -7.43 7.01 15.43
CA ASP A 57 -8.05 6.55 14.19
C ASP A 57 -7.03 6.69 13.07
N VAL A 58 -6.96 5.72 12.20
CA VAL A 58 -6.02 5.76 11.07
C VAL A 58 -6.78 5.67 9.76
N VAL A 59 -6.45 6.59 8.86
CA VAL A 59 -6.88 6.53 7.46
C VAL A 59 -5.66 6.20 6.62
N LEU A 60 -5.70 5.09 5.93
CA LEU A 60 -4.59 4.65 5.08
C LEU A 60 -4.90 4.97 3.63
N VAL A 61 -4.02 5.73 3.00
CA VAL A 61 -4.09 6.04 1.58
C VAL A 61 -2.91 5.34 0.91
N SER A 62 -3.19 4.41 0.03
CA SER A 62 -2.12 3.63 -0.59
C SER A 62 -2.17 3.72 -2.10
N SER A 63 -1.00 3.91 -2.70
CA SER A 63 -0.80 3.72 -4.13
C SER A 63 -0.49 2.24 -4.38
N GLY A 64 -0.36 1.86 -5.65
CA GLY A 64 0.08 0.52 -6.00
C GLY A 64 -0.92 -0.32 -6.76
N ALA A 65 -2.11 0.22 -7.06
CA ALA A 65 -3.14 -0.56 -7.77
C ALA A 65 -2.68 -0.92 -9.18
N ILE A 66 -2.12 0.02 -9.92
CA ILE A 66 -1.65 -0.26 -11.29
C ILE A 66 -0.50 -1.27 -11.26
N MET A 67 0.43 -1.10 -10.34
CA MET A 67 1.55 -2.03 -10.17
C MET A 67 1.05 -3.45 -9.88
N ALA A 68 0.12 -3.57 -8.95
CA ALA A 68 -0.47 -4.87 -8.61
C ALA A 68 -1.21 -5.47 -9.81
N GLY A 69 -1.91 -4.65 -10.58
CA GLY A 69 -2.62 -5.10 -11.77
C GLY A 69 -1.68 -5.54 -12.87
N ARG A 70 -0.58 -4.83 -13.09
CA ARG A 70 0.44 -5.24 -14.04
C ARG A 70 0.94 -6.64 -13.74
N GLU A 71 1.23 -6.89 -12.48
CA GLU A 71 1.72 -8.19 -12.04
C GLU A 71 0.69 -9.28 -12.29
N ARG A 72 -0.55 -9.02 -11.93
CA ARG A 72 -1.65 -9.99 -12.09
C ARG A 72 -1.93 -10.30 -13.56
N LEU A 73 -1.80 -9.30 -14.42
CA LEU A 73 -2.10 -9.46 -15.85
C LEU A 73 -0.85 -9.82 -16.67
N GLY A 74 0.32 -9.80 -16.05
CA GLY A 74 1.56 -10.10 -16.77
C GLY A 74 1.97 -9.03 -17.76
N LEU A 75 1.60 -7.76 -17.51
CA LEU A 75 1.89 -6.65 -18.41
C LEU A 75 3.12 -5.90 -17.92
N SER A 76 4.27 -6.19 -18.52
CA SER A 76 5.52 -5.56 -18.13
C SER A 76 6.02 -4.51 -19.12
N ARG A 77 5.19 -4.10 -20.09
CA ARG A 77 5.55 -3.08 -21.08
C ARG A 77 5.45 -1.70 -20.48
N ALA A 78 6.33 -0.79 -20.96
CA ALA A 78 6.29 0.60 -20.53
C ALA A 78 5.17 1.40 -21.21
N ASP A 79 4.71 0.96 -22.37
CA ASP A 79 3.82 1.71 -23.25
C ASP A 79 2.35 1.28 -23.13
N LEU A 80 1.90 1.03 -21.92
CA LEU A 80 0.50 0.65 -21.69
C LEU A 80 -0.44 1.77 -22.16
N SER A 81 -1.48 1.39 -22.90
CA SER A 81 -2.53 2.31 -23.30
C SER A 81 -3.35 2.72 -22.08
N ILE A 82 -4.16 3.77 -22.25
CA ILE A 82 -5.04 4.21 -21.16
C ILE A 82 -6.01 3.11 -20.74
N PRO A 83 -6.69 2.41 -21.69
CA PRO A 83 -7.55 1.28 -21.28
C PRO A 83 -6.79 0.18 -20.55
N GLU A 84 -5.55 -0.10 -20.94
CA GLU A 84 -4.74 -1.10 -20.25
C GLU A 84 -4.41 -0.66 -18.82
N LYS A 85 -4.07 0.61 -18.64
CA LYS A 85 -3.82 1.14 -17.29
C LYS A 85 -5.07 1.11 -16.43
N GLN A 86 -6.23 1.39 -17.02
CA GLN A 86 -7.50 1.33 -16.32
C GLN A 86 -7.83 -0.10 -15.89
N ALA A 87 -7.57 -1.07 -16.77
CA ALA A 87 -7.75 -2.48 -16.43
C ALA A 87 -6.81 -2.90 -15.30
N CYS A 88 -5.54 -2.47 -15.37
CA CYS A 88 -4.58 -2.73 -14.31
C CYS A 88 -5.05 -2.14 -12.97
N ALA A 89 -5.55 -0.90 -13.00
CA ALA A 89 -6.01 -0.24 -11.78
C ALA A 89 -7.20 -0.98 -11.18
N ALA A 90 -8.15 -1.40 -12.01
CA ALA A 90 -9.36 -2.09 -11.54
C ALA A 90 -9.03 -3.44 -10.90
N ILE A 91 -8.25 -4.25 -11.59
CA ILE A 91 -7.86 -5.57 -11.09
C ILE A 91 -6.92 -5.43 -9.90
N GLY A 92 -5.96 -4.50 -10.02
CA GLY A 92 -4.96 -4.28 -8.98
C GLY A 92 -5.54 -3.72 -7.69
N GLN A 93 -6.56 -2.88 -7.78
CA GLN A 93 -7.20 -2.30 -6.60
C GLN A 93 -7.80 -3.41 -5.72
N SER A 94 -8.49 -4.35 -6.33
CA SER A 94 -9.07 -5.48 -5.60
C SER A 94 -7.97 -6.29 -4.91
N PHE A 95 -6.90 -6.58 -5.63
CA PHE A 95 -5.78 -7.34 -5.09
C PHE A 95 -5.05 -6.58 -3.98
N LEU A 96 -4.85 -5.27 -4.18
CA LEU A 96 -4.20 -4.42 -3.20
C LEU A 96 -4.99 -4.39 -1.89
N MET A 97 -6.29 -4.16 -1.99
CA MET A 97 -7.16 -4.12 -0.81
C MET A 97 -7.18 -5.47 -0.10
N HIS A 98 -7.24 -6.55 -0.84
CA HIS A 98 -7.22 -7.90 -0.26
C HIS A 98 -5.89 -8.15 0.47
N THR A 99 -4.79 -7.70 -0.10
CA THR A 99 -3.48 -7.87 0.53
C THR A 99 -3.40 -7.13 1.86
N TYR A 100 -3.90 -5.89 1.91
CA TYR A 100 -3.96 -5.15 3.16
C TYR A 100 -4.92 -5.82 4.15
N GLU A 101 -6.08 -6.23 3.69
CA GLU A 101 -7.06 -6.88 4.56
C GLU A 101 -6.47 -8.11 5.24
N LYS A 102 -5.77 -8.94 4.47
CA LYS A 102 -5.11 -10.11 5.03
C LYS A 102 -4.03 -9.75 6.04
N ALA A 103 -3.29 -8.70 5.76
CA ALA A 103 -2.23 -8.26 6.67
C ALA A 103 -2.80 -7.77 8.00
N PHE A 104 -3.93 -7.06 7.96
CA PHE A 104 -4.56 -6.54 9.18
C PHE A 104 -5.34 -7.60 9.95
N GLU A 105 -5.76 -8.69 9.31
CA GLU A 105 -6.46 -9.78 9.99
C GLU A 105 -5.58 -10.52 10.98
N LYS A 106 -4.29 -10.52 10.74
CA LYS A 106 -3.38 -11.27 11.61
C LYS A 106 -3.35 -10.70 12.99
N LYS A 107 -3.63 -11.57 13.93
CA LYS A 107 -3.53 -11.23 15.35
C LYS A 107 -2.18 -11.70 15.84
N ASP A 108 -1.58 -10.89 16.54
CA ASP A 108 -0.37 -11.33 17.17
C ASP A 108 -0.09 -10.72 18.41
#